data_69591afe45f9d39dc4e836986ddc740c
#
_entry.id   69591afe45f9d39dc4e836986ddc740c
#
_cell.length_a   1.000
_cell.length_b   1.000
_cell.length_c   1.000
_cell.angle_alpha   90.00
_cell.angle_beta   90.00
_cell.angle_gamma   90.00
#
_symmetry.space_group_name_H-M   'P 1'
#
loop_
_entity.id
_entity.type
_entity.pdbx_description
1 polymer ?
#
loop_
_entity_poly.entity_id
_entity_poly.type
_entity_poly.pdbx_seq_one_letter_code
_entity_poly.pdbx_strand_id
1 'polypeptide(L)'
;MADYEVDYSDVTGKKAECLDGCGMCCLCQPEVLPEERAFFKKNHPKCLVRSRGPDQYFALALKNGKGSCVFLNECGRRCKVYDHRTAYCRQFPYHIYVSDHVKVELDYSCRGIWTGKGPDAMTEAKCLVADAASRIAEALPQSKDVYRQFYEYAREAGVMGDPSAIRMSVSENLSNFTDPLFLGRLLDLAELEAQVNIAGAKKESKISLDELSEAACETALDSLSSEDLFNLPVYGAEDLSWNLFQVDRDGEVIEWLLLDDKGDVHHKGFVDVSEVKLQPLEPEGRKVLEEYVAVLNGRDSFLGSVYYMMNENDYEDDLSNAYYGSLATSILDVMWRASLLDHFFGTGMGARGIREAIIFYDMDRLDAPTIGAFV
;
A
#
# COMPACT_ATOMS: atom_id res chain seq x y z
N MET A 1 21.25 -22.91 -7.88
CA MET A 1 19.90 -22.67 -7.35
C MET A 1 20.09 -21.76 -6.17
N ALA A 2 19.27 -20.72 -6.05
CA ALA A 2 19.35 -19.81 -4.92
C ALA A 2 19.05 -20.58 -3.63
N ASP A 3 19.87 -20.36 -2.59
CA ASP A 3 19.82 -21.09 -1.32
C ASP A 3 18.91 -20.37 -0.30
N TYR A 4 17.71 -19.94 -0.78
CA TYR A 4 16.70 -19.27 0.05
C TYR A 4 15.30 -19.79 -0.28
N GLU A 5 14.46 -19.86 0.75
CA GLU A 5 13.05 -20.17 0.65
C GLU A 5 12.22 -18.91 0.39
N VAL A 6 11.15 -19.05 -0.40
CA VAL A 6 10.25 -17.95 -0.75
C VAL A 6 8.84 -18.28 -0.28
N ASP A 7 8.25 -17.39 0.51
CA ASP A 7 6.84 -17.46 0.89
C ASP A 7 5.95 -16.87 -0.22
N TYR A 8 5.05 -17.70 -0.75
CA TYR A 8 4.05 -17.35 -1.76
C TYR A 8 2.63 -17.36 -1.20
N SER A 9 2.45 -17.34 0.11
CA SER A 9 1.13 -17.48 0.75
C SER A 9 0.13 -16.43 0.25
N ASP A 10 0.56 -15.18 0.07
CA ASP A 10 -0.31 -14.08 -0.37
C ASP A 10 -0.77 -14.20 -1.84
N VAL A 11 -0.04 -14.91 -2.69
CA VAL A 11 -0.41 -15.10 -4.11
C VAL A 11 -1.12 -16.44 -4.37
N THR A 12 -1.15 -17.35 -3.40
CA THR A 12 -1.71 -18.69 -3.55
C THR A 12 -3.22 -18.65 -3.83
N GLY A 13 -3.63 -19.30 -4.92
CA GLY A 13 -5.04 -19.37 -5.33
C GLY A 13 -5.61 -18.08 -5.91
N LYS A 14 -4.81 -17.05 -6.06
CA LYS A 14 -5.21 -15.76 -6.65
C LYS A 14 -4.89 -15.69 -8.13
N LYS A 15 -5.56 -14.78 -8.82
CA LYS A 15 -5.37 -14.48 -10.23
C LYS A 15 -5.25 -12.98 -10.40
N ALA A 16 -4.50 -12.54 -11.40
CA ALA A 16 -4.36 -11.14 -11.74
C ALA A 16 -4.40 -10.98 -13.26
N GLU A 17 -5.12 -9.97 -13.73
CA GLU A 17 -5.16 -9.62 -15.15
C GLU A 17 -4.85 -8.15 -15.37
N CYS A 18 -4.19 -7.82 -16.47
CA CYS A 18 -4.01 -6.44 -16.88
C CYS A 18 -5.26 -5.95 -17.61
N LEU A 19 -5.99 -5.01 -17.02
CA LEU A 19 -7.22 -4.46 -17.59
C LEU A 19 -6.92 -3.53 -18.77
N ASP A 20 -7.63 -3.74 -19.87
CA ASP A 20 -7.59 -2.82 -21.01
C ASP A 20 -8.09 -1.43 -20.61
N GLY A 21 -7.33 -0.41 -20.93
CA GLY A 21 -7.69 0.97 -20.61
C GLY A 21 -7.25 1.45 -19.22
N CYS A 22 -6.70 0.60 -18.35
CA CYS A 22 -6.27 0.97 -17.00
C CYS A 22 -5.06 1.91 -17.01
N GLY A 23 -3.90 1.43 -17.43
CA GLY A 23 -2.65 2.20 -17.50
C GLY A 23 -2.12 2.73 -16.16
N MET A 24 -2.66 2.29 -15.02
CA MET A 24 -2.32 2.79 -13.68
C MET A 24 -0.83 2.64 -13.38
N CYS A 25 -0.25 1.46 -13.61
CA CYS A 25 1.17 1.21 -13.42
C CYS A 25 2.10 2.04 -14.35
N CYS A 26 1.55 2.73 -15.35
CA CYS A 26 2.30 3.65 -16.21
C CYS A 26 2.41 5.07 -15.64
N LEU A 27 1.81 5.37 -14.51
CA LEU A 27 1.99 6.65 -13.81
C LEU A 27 3.27 6.67 -12.97
N CYS A 28 3.76 5.51 -12.57
CA CYS A 28 5.06 5.39 -11.91
C CYS A 28 6.21 5.64 -12.89
N GLN A 29 7.34 6.13 -12.38
CA GLN A 29 8.58 6.27 -13.15
C GLN A 29 9.57 5.17 -12.74
N PRO A 30 9.46 3.95 -13.29
CA PRO A 30 10.26 2.82 -12.85
C PRO A 30 11.72 2.99 -13.24
N GLU A 31 12.62 2.51 -12.40
CA GLU A 31 14.03 2.37 -12.74
C GLU A 31 14.21 1.44 -13.95
N VAL A 32 15.22 1.76 -14.77
CA VAL A 32 15.72 0.91 -15.83
C VAL A 32 17.06 0.32 -15.40
N LEU A 33 17.06 -0.97 -15.12
CA LEU A 33 18.23 -1.68 -14.61
C LEU A 33 19.40 -1.63 -15.60
N PRO A 34 20.66 -1.72 -15.16
CA PRO A 34 21.85 -1.65 -16.03
C PRO A 34 21.80 -2.54 -17.26
N GLU A 35 21.36 -3.79 -17.11
CA GLU A 35 21.23 -4.79 -18.16
C GLU A 35 20.14 -4.45 -19.20
N GLU A 36 19.11 -3.72 -18.81
CA GLU A 36 18.00 -3.30 -19.67
C GLU A 36 18.32 -2.04 -20.49
N ARG A 37 19.25 -1.21 -20.00
CA ARG A 37 19.59 0.09 -20.61
C ARG A 37 20.07 -0.03 -22.04
N ALA A 38 20.74 -1.13 -22.40
CA ALA A 38 21.22 -1.36 -23.74
C ALA A 38 20.08 -1.44 -24.77
N PHE A 39 18.99 -2.12 -24.42
CA PHE A 39 17.78 -2.22 -25.24
C PHE A 39 17.16 -0.84 -25.49
N PHE A 40 16.92 -0.07 -24.44
CA PHE A 40 16.28 1.25 -24.53
C PHE A 40 17.18 2.27 -25.23
N LYS A 41 18.50 2.28 -24.99
CA LYS A 41 19.46 3.13 -25.69
C LYS A 41 19.47 2.87 -27.19
N LYS A 42 19.38 1.59 -27.61
CA LYS A 42 19.38 1.20 -29.01
C LYS A 42 18.08 1.51 -29.73
N ASN A 43 16.94 1.15 -29.10
CA ASN A 43 15.64 1.18 -29.77
C ASN A 43 14.84 2.44 -29.47
N HIS A 44 15.03 3.05 -28.28
CA HIS A 44 14.25 4.19 -27.77
C HIS A 44 15.13 5.21 -27.02
N PRO A 45 16.18 5.76 -27.66
CA PRO A 45 17.20 6.57 -26.95
C PRO A 45 16.66 7.81 -26.27
N LYS A 46 15.52 8.35 -26.74
CA LYS A 46 14.88 9.54 -26.15
C LYS A 46 13.97 9.21 -24.95
N CYS A 47 13.71 7.94 -24.68
CA CYS A 47 12.82 7.50 -23.63
C CYS A 47 13.56 7.15 -22.33
N LEU A 48 14.89 7.15 -22.34
CA LEU A 48 15.71 6.89 -21.16
C LEU A 48 16.21 8.21 -20.57
N VAL A 49 15.74 8.52 -19.36
CA VAL A 49 16.04 9.78 -18.67
C VAL A 49 16.61 9.51 -17.28
N ARG A 50 17.03 10.56 -16.56
CA ARG A 50 17.28 10.50 -15.13
C ARG A 50 15.96 10.66 -14.39
N SER A 51 15.76 9.88 -13.32
CA SER A 51 14.59 10.00 -12.45
C SER A 51 14.54 11.40 -11.78
N ARG A 52 13.40 11.76 -11.27
CA ARG A 52 13.20 13.02 -10.55
C ARG A 52 13.69 12.96 -9.10
N GLY A 53 13.75 11.75 -8.54
CA GLY A 53 14.17 11.56 -7.16
C GLY A 53 15.63 11.95 -6.89
N PRO A 54 16.03 12.05 -5.63
CA PRO A 54 17.38 12.45 -5.23
C PRO A 54 18.45 11.48 -5.76
N ASP A 55 18.15 10.20 -5.90
CA ASP A 55 19.09 9.15 -6.31
C ASP A 55 19.39 9.13 -7.81
N GLN A 56 18.67 9.90 -8.61
CA GLN A 56 18.90 10.10 -10.04
C GLN A 56 19.26 8.83 -10.83
N TYR A 57 18.53 7.73 -10.62
CA TYR A 57 18.69 6.51 -11.42
C TYR A 57 18.21 6.70 -12.87
N PHE A 58 18.55 5.78 -13.76
CA PHE A 58 17.97 5.77 -15.11
C PHE A 58 16.53 5.27 -15.07
N ALA A 59 15.62 6.01 -15.68
CA ALA A 59 14.19 5.72 -15.68
C ALA A 59 13.58 5.94 -17.08
N LEU A 60 12.37 5.45 -17.28
CA LEU A 60 11.60 5.74 -18.48
C LEU A 60 11.03 7.17 -18.41
N ALA A 61 11.04 7.85 -19.54
CA ALA A 61 10.49 9.20 -19.66
C ALA A 61 8.97 9.19 -19.46
N LEU A 62 8.47 10.26 -18.84
CA LEU A 62 7.04 10.54 -18.72
C LEU A 62 6.62 11.55 -19.79
N LYS A 63 5.37 11.49 -20.25
CA LYS A 63 4.76 12.49 -21.14
C LYS A 63 4.78 13.86 -20.46
N ASN A 64 5.19 14.88 -21.18
CA ASN A 64 5.43 16.23 -20.65
C ASN A 64 6.31 16.27 -19.38
N GLY A 65 7.04 15.17 -19.12
CA GLY A 65 7.85 15.03 -17.92
C GLY A 65 7.07 14.83 -16.61
N LYS A 66 5.76 14.79 -16.60
CA LYS A 66 4.87 14.68 -15.42
C LYS A 66 3.64 13.79 -15.63
N GLY A 67 3.36 13.33 -16.84
CA GLY A 67 2.21 12.47 -17.13
C GLY A 67 2.57 10.98 -17.09
N SER A 68 1.80 10.19 -17.81
CA SER A 68 2.05 8.75 -17.91
C SER A 68 3.34 8.44 -18.70
N CYS A 69 3.82 7.20 -18.55
CA CYS A 69 4.97 6.71 -19.31
C CYS A 69 4.78 6.94 -20.82
N VAL A 70 5.83 7.39 -21.53
CA VAL A 70 5.79 7.67 -22.99
C VAL A 70 5.40 6.45 -23.82
N PHE A 71 5.51 5.25 -23.28
CA PHE A 71 5.10 4.01 -23.93
C PHE A 71 3.61 3.67 -23.72
N LEU A 72 2.88 4.40 -22.89
CA LEU A 72 1.44 4.22 -22.79
C LEU A 72 0.74 4.77 -24.03
N ASN A 73 -0.01 3.92 -24.72
CA ASN A 73 -0.77 4.32 -25.89
C ASN A 73 -2.00 5.16 -25.46
N GLU A 74 -2.22 6.28 -26.14
CA GLU A 74 -3.39 7.15 -25.92
C GLU A 74 -4.71 6.44 -26.27
N CYS A 75 -4.70 5.62 -27.33
CA CYS A 75 -5.87 4.81 -27.72
C CYS A 75 -5.82 3.44 -27.02
N GLY A 76 -6.63 3.24 -26.00
CA GLY A 76 -6.76 1.96 -25.27
C GLY A 76 -5.78 1.76 -24.13
N ARG A 77 -4.94 2.75 -23.79
CA ARG A 77 -4.03 2.73 -22.63
C ARG A 77 -3.26 1.42 -22.44
N ARG A 78 -2.65 0.92 -23.54
CA ARG A 78 -1.77 -0.27 -23.51
C ARG A 78 -0.31 0.13 -23.67
N CYS A 79 0.59 -0.61 -23.04
CA CYS A 79 2.03 -0.42 -23.18
C CYS A 79 2.50 -0.80 -24.60
N LYS A 80 3.17 0.12 -25.31
CA LYS A 80 3.73 -0.12 -26.67
C LYS A 80 4.91 -1.08 -26.67
N VAL A 81 5.56 -1.30 -25.52
CA VAL A 81 6.72 -2.17 -25.35
C VAL A 81 6.41 -3.28 -24.33
N TYR A 82 5.19 -3.80 -24.33
CA TYR A 82 4.70 -4.75 -23.31
C TYR A 82 5.66 -5.92 -23.09
N ASP A 83 6.16 -6.53 -24.17
CA ASP A 83 7.07 -7.68 -24.10
C ASP A 83 8.51 -7.30 -23.66
N HIS A 84 8.82 -6.00 -23.62
CA HIS A 84 10.10 -5.45 -23.23
C HIS A 84 9.98 -4.45 -22.06
N ARG A 85 8.95 -4.62 -21.23
CA ARG A 85 8.81 -3.83 -20.01
C ARG A 85 10.04 -3.99 -19.13
N THR A 86 10.40 -2.94 -18.39
CA THR A 86 11.43 -3.03 -17.35
C THR A 86 11.04 -4.03 -16.26
N ALA A 87 12.01 -4.49 -15.49
CA ALA A 87 11.78 -5.44 -14.40
C ALA A 87 10.67 -4.94 -13.45
N TYR A 88 10.78 -3.71 -12.99
CA TYR A 88 9.77 -3.12 -12.09
C TYR A 88 8.39 -2.95 -12.74
N CYS A 89 8.31 -2.64 -14.05
CA CYS A 89 7.02 -2.64 -14.74
C CYS A 89 6.39 -4.03 -14.88
N ARG A 90 7.22 -5.08 -14.99
CA ARG A 90 6.72 -6.48 -15.03
C ARG A 90 6.31 -6.97 -13.67
N GLN A 91 6.93 -6.45 -12.62
CA GLN A 91 6.70 -6.88 -11.25
C GLN A 91 5.33 -6.47 -10.75
N PHE A 92 4.84 -5.25 -11.04
CA PHE A 92 3.51 -4.84 -10.60
C PHE A 92 2.40 -5.78 -11.15
N PRO A 93 1.47 -6.28 -10.35
CA PRO A 93 1.17 -5.92 -8.96
C PRO A 93 1.82 -6.84 -7.90
N TYR A 94 2.97 -7.39 -8.13
CA TYR A 94 3.70 -8.22 -7.19
C TYR A 94 4.84 -7.43 -6.57
N HIS A 95 5.00 -7.53 -5.27
CA HIS A 95 6.13 -6.97 -4.54
C HIS A 95 6.95 -8.12 -3.95
N ILE A 96 8.25 -8.15 -4.25
CA ILE A 96 9.19 -9.10 -3.65
C ILE A 96 9.79 -8.40 -2.45
N TYR A 97 9.31 -8.75 -1.27
CA TYR A 97 9.81 -8.22 0.00
C TYR A 97 10.88 -9.14 0.59
N VAL A 98 11.98 -8.55 1.00
CA VAL A 98 13.13 -9.25 1.58
C VAL A 98 13.34 -8.78 3.01
N SER A 99 13.07 -9.66 3.95
CA SER A 99 13.32 -9.53 5.38
C SER A 99 14.50 -10.42 5.78
N ASP A 100 14.37 -11.24 6.81
CA ASP A 100 15.24 -12.38 7.10
C ASP A 100 14.94 -13.59 6.19
N HIS A 101 13.86 -13.55 5.44
CA HIS A 101 13.47 -14.44 4.35
C HIS A 101 12.87 -13.64 3.18
N VAL A 102 12.35 -14.32 2.17
CA VAL A 102 11.77 -13.69 0.98
C VAL A 102 10.28 -13.99 0.91
N LYS A 103 9.47 -12.97 0.69
CA LYS A 103 8.02 -13.09 0.53
C LYS A 103 7.55 -12.34 -0.72
N VAL A 104 6.57 -12.92 -1.43
CA VAL A 104 5.87 -12.22 -2.50
C VAL A 104 4.51 -11.76 -1.99
N GLU A 105 4.29 -10.46 -2.07
CA GLU A 105 3.07 -9.79 -1.64
C GLU A 105 2.34 -9.20 -2.84
N LEU A 106 0.99 -9.16 -2.80
CA LEU A 106 0.17 -8.55 -3.85
C LEU A 106 -0.21 -7.13 -3.47
N ASP A 107 -0.18 -6.25 -4.47
CA ASP A 107 -0.66 -4.88 -4.39
C ASP A 107 -2.14 -4.81 -4.76
N TYR A 108 -2.99 -4.66 -3.76
CA TYR A 108 -4.45 -4.59 -3.92
C TYR A 108 -4.95 -3.26 -4.52
N SER A 109 -4.07 -2.30 -4.77
CA SER A 109 -4.38 -1.14 -5.60
C SER A 109 -4.62 -1.52 -7.07
N CYS A 110 -4.12 -2.67 -7.51
CA CYS A 110 -4.36 -3.20 -8.85
C CYS A 110 -5.78 -3.76 -9.00
N ARG A 111 -6.61 -3.08 -9.80
CA ARG A 111 -7.98 -3.56 -10.10
C ARG A 111 -8.04 -4.94 -10.73
N GLY A 112 -6.98 -5.34 -11.42
CA GLY A 112 -6.91 -6.66 -12.07
C GLY A 112 -6.94 -7.84 -11.12
N ILE A 113 -6.55 -7.66 -9.85
CA ILE A 113 -6.63 -8.70 -8.81
C ILE A 113 -8.10 -8.96 -8.42
N TRP A 114 -8.91 -7.91 -8.37
CA TRP A 114 -10.30 -7.98 -7.90
C TRP A 114 -11.26 -8.61 -8.91
N THR A 115 -10.83 -8.84 -10.15
CA THR A 115 -11.66 -9.51 -11.17
C THR A 115 -11.75 -11.02 -10.96
N GLY A 116 -10.79 -11.63 -10.27
CA GLY A 116 -10.65 -13.07 -10.13
C GLY A 116 -10.33 -13.79 -11.46
N LYS A 117 -9.93 -13.04 -12.49
CA LYS A 117 -9.59 -13.53 -13.83
C LYS A 117 -8.11 -13.37 -14.14
N GLY A 118 -7.68 -13.91 -15.28
CA GLY A 118 -6.30 -13.80 -15.75
C GLY A 118 -5.45 -15.02 -15.38
N PRO A 119 -4.12 -14.92 -15.56
CA PRO A 119 -3.17 -15.96 -15.20
C PRO A 119 -3.16 -16.22 -13.69
N ASP A 120 -2.67 -17.40 -13.35
CA ASP A 120 -2.43 -17.80 -11.96
C ASP A 120 -1.30 -16.95 -11.35
N ALA A 121 -1.60 -16.25 -10.25
CA ALA A 121 -0.66 -15.33 -9.61
C ALA A 121 0.59 -16.03 -9.07
N MET A 122 0.46 -17.27 -8.59
CA MET A 122 1.59 -18.07 -8.13
C MET A 122 2.60 -18.35 -9.26
N THR A 123 2.10 -18.64 -10.46
CA THR A 123 2.94 -18.92 -11.63
C THR A 123 3.71 -17.66 -12.05
N GLU A 124 3.05 -16.51 -12.12
CA GLU A 124 3.66 -15.22 -12.42
C GLU A 124 4.72 -14.85 -11.38
N ALA A 125 4.38 -14.96 -10.09
CA ALA A 125 5.28 -14.67 -8.98
C ALA A 125 6.57 -15.50 -9.03
N LYS A 126 6.47 -16.79 -9.33
CA LYS A 126 7.66 -17.66 -9.47
C LYS A 126 8.58 -17.23 -10.61
N CYS A 127 8.01 -16.78 -11.73
CA CYS A 127 8.80 -16.23 -12.83
C CYS A 127 9.51 -14.93 -12.41
N LEU A 128 8.80 -14.02 -11.71
CA LEU A 128 9.37 -12.77 -11.26
C LEU A 128 10.50 -12.96 -10.23
N VAL A 129 10.33 -13.88 -9.29
CA VAL A 129 11.37 -14.24 -8.31
C VAL A 129 12.60 -14.81 -9.03
N ALA A 130 12.41 -15.65 -10.05
CA ALA A 130 13.53 -16.16 -10.85
C ALA A 130 14.27 -15.05 -11.59
N ASP A 131 13.54 -14.08 -12.18
CA ASP A 131 14.10 -12.90 -12.84
C ASP A 131 14.85 -11.97 -11.85
N ALA A 132 14.39 -11.89 -10.60
CA ALA A 132 14.98 -11.06 -9.54
C ALA A 132 16.09 -11.77 -8.73
N ALA A 133 16.42 -13.02 -9.04
CA ALA A 133 17.28 -13.86 -8.20
C ALA A 133 18.62 -13.21 -7.79
N SER A 134 19.27 -12.46 -8.70
CA SER A 134 20.54 -11.78 -8.39
C SER A 134 20.35 -10.62 -7.39
N ARG A 135 19.27 -9.84 -7.55
CA ARG A 135 18.95 -8.73 -6.65
C ARG A 135 18.56 -9.25 -5.25
N ILE A 136 17.77 -10.34 -5.20
CA ILE A 136 17.42 -11.01 -3.94
C ILE A 136 18.69 -11.51 -3.24
N ALA A 137 19.62 -12.14 -3.98
CA ALA A 137 20.87 -12.65 -3.41
C ALA A 137 21.77 -11.53 -2.86
N GLU A 138 21.68 -10.31 -3.40
CA GLU A 138 22.38 -9.13 -2.90
C GLU A 138 21.67 -8.52 -1.68
N ALA A 139 20.34 -8.38 -1.71
CA ALA A 139 19.56 -7.75 -0.66
C ALA A 139 19.43 -8.63 0.61
N LEU A 140 19.27 -9.94 0.46
CA LEU A 140 18.95 -10.83 1.56
C LEU A 140 19.98 -10.84 2.72
N PRO A 141 21.30 -10.86 2.47
CA PRO A 141 22.28 -10.77 3.57
C PRO A 141 22.18 -9.44 4.33
N GLN A 142 21.95 -8.35 3.63
CA GLN A 142 21.82 -7.01 4.22
C GLN A 142 20.55 -6.90 5.07
N SER A 143 19.41 -7.34 4.53
CA SER A 143 18.14 -7.36 5.27
C SER A 143 18.23 -8.25 6.51
N LYS A 144 18.82 -9.45 6.42
CA LYS A 144 19.05 -10.31 7.58
C LYS A 144 19.86 -9.62 8.67
N ASP A 145 20.88 -8.84 8.30
CA ASP A 145 21.71 -8.13 9.27
C ASP A 145 20.92 -7.00 9.95
N VAL A 146 20.12 -6.24 9.21
CA VAL A 146 19.24 -5.19 9.76
C VAL A 146 18.21 -5.79 10.72
N TYR A 147 17.52 -6.88 10.31
CA TYR A 147 16.54 -7.56 11.17
C TYR A 147 17.19 -8.13 12.44
N ARG A 148 18.39 -8.69 12.32
CA ARG A 148 19.15 -9.19 13.48
C ARG A 148 19.46 -8.06 14.47
N GLN A 149 19.94 -6.92 13.98
CA GLN A 149 20.23 -5.74 14.81
C GLN A 149 18.94 -5.22 15.48
N PHE A 150 17.86 -5.09 14.74
CA PHE A 150 16.57 -4.70 15.31
C PHE A 150 16.14 -5.64 16.45
N TYR A 151 16.19 -6.95 16.24
CA TYR A 151 15.84 -7.94 17.28
C TYR A 151 16.73 -7.86 18.51
N GLU A 152 18.02 -7.58 18.34
CA GLU A 152 18.96 -7.39 19.45
C GLU A 152 18.56 -6.16 20.26
N TYR A 153 18.38 -4.99 19.64
CA TYR A 153 18.01 -3.76 20.32
C TYR A 153 16.61 -3.81 20.98
N ALA A 154 15.62 -4.33 20.28
CA ALA A 154 14.27 -4.44 20.84
C ALA A 154 14.21 -5.41 22.05
N ARG A 155 15.03 -6.47 22.07
CA ARG A 155 15.17 -7.36 23.23
C ARG A 155 15.90 -6.71 24.38
N GLU A 156 16.96 -5.95 24.12
CA GLU A 156 17.69 -5.20 25.14
C GLU A 156 16.81 -4.13 25.78
N ALA A 157 15.96 -3.47 24.99
CA ALA A 157 14.97 -2.52 25.50
C ALA A 157 13.80 -3.20 26.23
N GLY A 158 13.60 -4.52 26.05
CA GLY A 158 12.52 -5.28 26.69
C GLY A 158 11.14 -5.10 26.03
N VAL A 159 11.11 -4.56 24.80
CA VAL A 159 9.86 -4.25 24.06
C VAL A 159 9.55 -5.27 22.96
N MET A 160 10.39 -6.27 22.77
CA MET A 160 10.20 -7.32 21.76
C MET A 160 9.19 -8.36 22.22
N GLY A 161 7.96 -8.28 21.68
CA GLY A 161 6.95 -9.33 21.78
C GLY A 161 7.19 -10.49 20.81
N ASP A 162 6.28 -11.49 20.82
CA ASP A 162 6.26 -12.56 19.82
C ASP A 162 5.38 -12.16 18.62
N PRO A 163 5.97 -11.84 17.43
CA PRO A 163 5.20 -11.42 16.26
C PRO A 163 4.21 -12.49 15.78
N SER A 164 4.55 -13.77 15.94
CA SER A 164 3.67 -14.88 15.53
C SER A 164 2.43 -14.96 16.43
N ALA A 165 2.59 -14.77 17.74
CA ALA A 165 1.49 -14.74 18.69
C ALA A 165 0.57 -13.54 18.45
N ILE A 166 1.14 -12.35 18.14
CA ILE A 166 0.39 -11.15 17.80
C ILE A 166 -0.45 -11.38 16.54
N ARG A 167 0.16 -11.85 15.46
CA ARG A 167 -0.52 -12.15 14.19
C ARG A 167 -1.60 -13.23 14.33
N MET A 168 -1.34 -14.27 15.12
CA MET A 168 -2.33 -15.30 15.43
C MET A 168 -3.52 -14.72 16.18
N SER A 169 -3.28 -13.85 17.15
CA SER A 169 -4.35 -13.17 17.90
C SER A 169 -5.23 -12.29 17.00
N VAL A 170 -4.65 -11.60 16.00
CA VAL A 170 -5.42 -10.88 14.96
C VAL A 170 -6.27 -11.86 14.14
N SER A 171 -5.65 -12.94 13.65
CA SER A 171 -6.31 -13.93 12.79
C SER A 171 -7.50 -14.60 13.46
N GLU A 172 -7.45 -14.81 14.76
CA GLU A 172 -8.54 -15.38 15.56
C GLU A 172 -9.67 -14.36 15.86
N ASN A 173 -9.44 -13.07 15.58
CA ASN A 173 -10.34 -11.98 15.97
C ASN A 173 -10.67 -11.01 14.82
N LEU A 174 -10.51 -11.42 13.55
CA LEU A 174 -10.66 -10.57 12.37
C LEU A 174 -11.94 -9.72 12.35
N SER A 175 -13.08 -10.32 12.74
CA SER A 175 -14.37 -9.62 12.76
C SER A 175 -14.40 -8.41 13.70
N ASN A 176 -13.60 -8.41 14.78
CA ASN A 176 -13.55 -7.27 15.70
C ASN A 176 -12.88 -6.06 15.02
N PHE A 177 -11.92 -6.28 14.13
CA PHE A 177 -11.22 -5.21 13.40
C PHE A 177 -12.08 -4.50 12.35
N THR A 178 -13.33 -4.92 12.16
CA THR A 178 -14.30 -4.20 11.32
C THR A 178 -15.25 -3.31 12.12
N ASP A 179 -15.06 -3.23 13.43
CA ASP A 179 -15.82 -2.36 14.33
C ASP A 179 -14.98 -1.13 14.72
N PRO A 180 -15.39 0.09 14.30
CA PRO A 180 -14.65 1.31 14.63
C PRO A 180 -14.42 1.49 16.13
N LEU A 181 -15.40 1.16 16.96
CA LEU A 181 -15.27 1.30 18.43
C LEU A 181 -14.22 0.35 19.01
N PHE A 182 -14.09 -0.85 18.44
CA PHE A 182 -13.01 -1.76 18.81
C PHE A 182 -11.64 -1.22 18.38
N LEU A 183 -11.53 -0.64 17.18
CA LEU A 183 -10.31 -0.01 16.70
C LEU A 183 -9.89 1.18 17.57
N GLY A 184 -10.85 2.04 17.92
CA GLY A 184 -10.60 3.13 18.84
C GLY A 184 -10.12 2.65 20.21
N ARG A 185 -10.67 1.53 20.69
CA ARG A 185 -10.19 0.93 21.95
C ARG A 185 -8.76 0.39 21.84
N LEU A 186 -8.37 -0.11 20.69
CA LEU A 186 -6.97 -0.51 20.46
C LEU A 186 -6.03 0.70 20.45
N LEU A 187 -6.44 1.83 19.86
CA LEU A 187 -5.68 3.08 19.91
C LEU A 187 -5.51 3.58 21.32
N ASP A 188 -6.63 3.66 22.11
CA ASP A 188 -6.56 4.02 23.53
C ASP A 188 -5.56 3.18 24.31
N LEU A 189 -5.53 1.86 24.05
CA LEU A 189 -4.65 0.94 24.77
C LEU A 189 -3.19 1.06 24.28
N ALA A 190 -2.96 1.39 23.00
CA ALA A 190 -1.63 1.57 22.46
C ALA A 190 -0.91 2.80 23.02
N GLU A 191 -1.67 3.81 23.44
CA GLU A 191 -1.14 4.99 24.13
C GLU A 191 -0.80 4.74 25.61
N LEU A 192 -1.29 3.64 26.19
CA LEU A 192 -0.96 3.27 27.56
C LEU A 192 0.37 2.50 27.60
N GLU A 193 1.18 2.71 28.63
CA GLU A 193 2.45 1.98 28.85
C GLU A 193 2.29 0.46 29.05
N ALA A 194 1.06 -0.05 29.06
CA ALA A 194 0.75 -1.46 29.26
C ALA A 194 0.68 -2.20 27.93
N GLN A 195 1.17 -3.45 27.91
CA GLN A 195 1.05 -4.36 26.76
C GLN A 195 -0.41 -4.53 26.32
N VAL A 196 -0.68 -4.22 25.04
CA VAL A 196 -2.02 -4.38 24.49
C VAL A 196 -2.37 -5.86 24.34
N ASN A 197 -3.55 -6.20 24.82
CA ASN A 197 -4.16 -7.52 24.64
C ASN A 197 -5.55 -7.33 24.01
N ILE A 198 -5.82 -8.02 22.90
CA ILE A 198 -7.11 -8.00 22.20
C ILE A 198 -8.29 -8.34 23.13
N ALA A 199 -8.11 -9.25 24.09
CA ALA A 199 -9.14 -9.57 25.07
C ALA A 199 -9.50 -8.37 25.97
N GLY A 200 -8.54 -7.48 26.25
CA GLY A 200 -8.77 -6.23 26.97
C GLY A 200 -9.52 -5.19 26.14
N ALA A 201 -9.30 -5.18 24.83
CA ALA A 201 -9.94 -4.26 23.89
C ALA A 201 -11.43 -4.58 23.61
N LYS A 202 -11.92 -5.76 24.03
CA LYS A 202 -13.36 -6.12 23.96
C LYS A 202 -14.25 -5.39 24.95
N LYS A 203 -13.69 -4.55 25.81
CA LYS A 203 -14.46 -3.69 26.72
C LYS A 203 -14.94 -2.45 25.94
N GLU A 204 -16.02 -1.84 26.43
CA GLU A 204 -16.56 -0.62 25.82
C GLU A 204 -15.48 0.47 25.74
N SER A 205 -15.31 1.03 24.54
CA SER A 205 -14.51 2.24 24.33
C SER A 205 -15.24 3.45 24.91
N LYS A 206 -14.49 4.43 25.37
CA LYS A 206 -15.03 5.75 25.74
C LYS A 206 -15.00 6.73 24.57
N ILE A 207 -14.29 6.39 23.49
CA ILE A 207 -14.15 7.22 22.30
C ILE A 207 -15.47 7.20 21.52
N SER A 208 -15.95 8.35 21.11
CA SER A 208 -17.11 8.50 20.23
C SER A 208 -16.73 8.23 18.76
N LEU A 209 -17.72 7.94 17.93
CA LEU A 209 -17.48 7.81 16.49
C LEU A 209 -17.00 9.12 15.84
N ASP A 210 -17.38 10.27 16.39
CA ASP A 210 -16.89 11.57 15.88
C ASP A 210 -15.40 11.74 16.18
N GLU A 211 -14.93 11.45 17.39
CA GLU A 211 -13.50 11.48 17.74
C GLU A 211 -12.68 10.49 16.91
N LEU A 212 -13.20 9.28 16.67
CA LEU A 212 -12.56 8.30 15.77
C LEU A 212 -12.52 8.78 14.32
N SER A 213 -13.56 9.50 13.90
CA SER A 213 -13.61 10.08 12.57
C SER A 213 -12.55 11.16 12.38
N GLU A 214 -12.30 11.97 13.39
CA GLU A 214 -11.24 12.98 13.42
C GLU A 214 -9.86 12.31 13.36
N ALA A 215 -9.59 11.30 14.19
CA ALA A 215 -8.32 10.58 14.17
C ALA A 215 -8.05 9.85 12.84
N ALA A 216 -9.06 9.20 12.26
CA ALA A 216 -8.97 8.56 10.95
C ALA A 216 -8.72 9.59 9.84
N CYS A 217 -9.36 10.76 9.93
CA CYS A 217 -9.18 11.87 9.02
C CYS A 217 -7.74 12.39 9.06
N GLU A 218 -7.20 12.70 10.23
CA GLU A 218 -5.83 13.20 10.39
C GLU A 218 -4.83 12.27 9.70
N THR A 219 -4.95 10.96 9.95
CA THR A 219 -4.08 9.96 9.31
C THR A 219 -4.20 9.95 7.78
N ALA A 220 -5.43 10.00 7.25
CA ALA A 220 -5.66 10.00 5.81
C ALA A 220 -5.17 11.28 5.14
N LEU A 221 -5.34 12.44 5.80
CA LEU A 221 -4.91 13.73 5.28
C LEU A 221 -3.40 13.83 5.11
N ASP A 222 -2.60 13.16 5.94
CA ASP A 222 -1.14 13.15 5.80
C ASP A 222 -0.72 12.70 4.39
N SER A 223 -1.37 11.69 3.83
CA SER A 223 -1.09 11.20 2.47
C SER A 223 -1.66 12.12 1.37
N LEU A 224 -2.63 12.97 1.69
CA LEU A 224 -3.31 13.88 0.75
C LEU A 224 -2.77 15.32 0.80
N SER A 225 -1.80 15.62 1.67
CA SER A 225 -1.32 16.99 1.94
C SER A 225 -0.10 17.42 1.12
N SER A 226 0.34 16.65 0.12
CA SER A 226 1.50 17.02 -0.68
C SER A 226 1.22 18.20 -1.63
N GLU A 227 2.13 19.18 -1.67
CA GLU A 227 2.11 20.24 -2.69
C GLU A 227 2.53 19.73 -4.08
N ASP A 228 3.35 18.67 -4.14
CA ASP A 228 3.71 18.01 -5.40
C ASP A 228 2.70 16.90 -5.70
N LEU A 229 1.91 17.10 -6.76
CA LEU A 229 0.90 16.16 -7.21
C LEU A 229 1.43 14.76 -7.51
N PHE A 230 2.74 14.61 -7.74
CA PHE A 230 3.36 13.29 -7.95
C PHE A 230 3.53 12.48 -6.67
N ASN A 231 3.46 13.13 -5.53
CA ASN A 231 3.50 12.47 -4.23
C ASN A 231 2.11 12.13 -3.70
N LEU A 232 1.06 12.56 -4.41
CA LEU A 232 -0.31 12.20 -4.05
C LEU A 232 -0.64 10.79 -4.55
N PRO A 233 -1.35 9.98 -3.74
CA PRO A 233 -1.81 8.68 -4.17
C PRO A 233 -2.84 8.81 -5.29
N VAL A 234 -2.66 8.00 -6.34
CA VAL A 234 -3.60 7.99 -7.46
C VAL A 234 -4.66 6.92 -7.26
N TYR A 235 -5.90 7.33 -7.18
CA TYR A 235 -7.03 6.43 -7.20
C TYR A 235 -7.49 6.12 -8.63
N GLY A 236 -7.29 4.88 -9.08
CA GLY A 236 -7.84 4.40 -10.33
C GLY A 236 -9.30 3.97 -10.16
N ALA A 237 -10.28 4.78 -10.58
CA ALA A 237 -11.70 4.49 -10.40
C ALA A 237 -12.22 3.32 -11.26
N GLU A 238 -13.47 2.89 -11.05
CA GLU A 238 -14.10 1.77 -11.80
C GLU A 238 -14.17 2.01 -13.32
N ASP A 239 -14.31 3.27 -13.74
CA ASP A 239 -14.28 3.68 -15.13
C ASP A 239 -12.85 3.81 -15.69
N LEU A 240 -11.85 3.41 -14.90
CA LEU A 240 -10.42 3.48 -15.19
C LEU A 240 -9.89 4.93 -15.32
N SER A 241 -10.64 5.92 -14.85
CA SER A 241 -10.14 7.29 -14.68
C SER A 241 -9.12 7.35 -13.54
N TRP A 242 -8.16 8.26 -13.65
CA TRP A 242 -7.14 8.50 -12.64
C TRP A 242 -7.52 9.74 -11.84
N ASN A 243 -7.74 9.54 -10.56
CA ASN A 243 -8.20 10.57 -9.65
C ASN A 243 -7.17 10.84 -8.57
N LEU A 244 -7.04 12.11 -8.20
CA LEU A 244 -6.24 12.57 -7.08
C LEU A 244 -7.16 13.29 -6.09
N PHE A 245 -6.84 13.20 -4.84
CA PHE A 245 -7.45 14.00 -3.79
C PHE A 245 -6.34 14.78 -3.10
N GLN A 246 -6.52 16.08 -2.99
CA GLN A 246 -5.53 16.98 -2.39
C GLN A 246 -6.21 17.82 -1.32
N VAL A 247 -5.67 17.82 -0.14
CA VAL A 247 -6.11 18.73 0.92
C VAL A 247 -5.49 20.10 0.71
N ASP A 248 -6.23 21.16 0.98
CA ASP A 248 -5.73 22.52 0.92
C ASP A 248 -4.71 22.81 2.05
N ARG A 249 -4.05 23.97 1.98
CA ARG A 249 -3.01 24.33 2.95
C ARG A 249 -3.51 24.52 4.37
N ASP A 250 -4.78 24.86 4.51
CA ASP A 250 -5.41 25.11 5.80
C ASP A 250 -5.96 23.82 6.43
N GLY A 251 -5.97 22.71 5.66
CA GLY A 251 -6.47 21.41 6.11
C GLY A 251 -7.99 21.32 6.17
N GLU A 252 -8.70 22.25 5.53
CA GLU A 252 -10.15 22.40 5.67
C GLU A 252 -10.93 21.78 4.51
N VAL A 253 -10.35 21.74 3.30
CA VAL A 253 -11.01 21.34 2.07
C VAL A 253 -10.23 20.27 1.33
N ILE A 254 -10.90 19.22 0.87
CA ILE A 254 -10.35 18.21 -0.03
C ILE A 254 -10.83 18.50 -1.45
N GLU A 255 -9.90 18.74 -2.36
CA GLU A 255 -10.17 18.89 -3.78
C GLU A 255 -10.08 17.54 -4.50
N TRP A 256 -11.09 17.23 -5.32
CA TRP A 256 -11.06 16.13 -6.26
C TRP A 256 -10.57 16.62 -7.62
N LEU A 257 -9.48 16.01 -8.10
CA LEU A 257 -8.78 16.31 -9.33
C LEU A 257 -8.76 15.09 -10.25
N LEU A 258 -9.04 15.27 -11.53
CA LEU A 258 -8.88 14.25 -12.55
C LEU A 258 -7.53 14.43 -13.24
N LEU A 259 -6.70 13.40 -13.22
CA LEU A 259 -5.39 13.38 -13.88
C LEU A 259 -5.53 12.88 -15.33
N ASP A 260 -4.99 13.63 -16.28
CA ASP A 260 -4.94 13.21 -17.67
C ASP A 260 -3.61 12.48 -18.03
N ASP A 261 -3.55 11.95 -19.24
CA ASP A 261 -2.42 11.20 -19.76
C ASP A 261 -1.12 12.04 -19.89
N LYS A 262 -1.24 13.36 -19.94
CA LYS A 262 -0.13 14.32 -20.03
C LYS A 262 0.34 14.82 -18.67
N GLY A 263 -0.35 14.44 -17.60
CA GLY A 263 -0.08 14.89 -16.26
C GLY A 263 -0.71 16.25 -15.91
N ASP A 264 -1.66 16.72 -16.71
CA ASP A 264 -2.44 17.88 -16.35
C ASP A 264 -3.63 17.45 -15.48
N VAL A 265 -3.99 18.28 -14.51
CA VAL A 265 -5.10 18.01 -13.59
C VAL A 265 -6.29 18.92 -13.89
N HIS A 266 -7.49 18.36 -13.72
CA HIS A 266 -8.73 19.02 -13.97
C HIS A 266 -9.61 18.94 -12.73
N HIS A 267 -9.90 20.08 -12.12
CA HIS A 267 -10.77 20.16 -10.94
C HIS A 267 -12.16 19.60 -11.24
N LYS A 268 -12.68 18.75 -10.35
CA LYS A 268 -13.99 18.08 -10.47
C LYS A 268 -14.96 18.46 -9.37
N GLY A 269 -14.47 18.68 -8.16
CA GLY A 269 -15.28 19.02 -7.02
C GLY A 269 -14.43 19.22 -5.78
N PHE A 270 -15.09 19.53 -4.69
CA PHE A 270 -14.46 19.64 -3.38
C PHE A 270 -15.45 19.22 -2.29
N VAL A 271 -14.94 18.93 -1.10
CA VAL A 271 -15.72 18.65 0.10
C VAL A 271 -14.99 19.26 1.30
N ASP A 272 -15.75 19.80 2.26
CA ASP A 272 -15.19 20.20 3.54
C ASP A 272 -14.75 18.95 4.31
N VAL A 273 -13.54 18.96 4.86
CA VAL A 273 -12.98 17.82 5.61
C VAL A 273 -13.93 17.36 6.71
N SER A 274 -14.58 18.30 7.39
CA SER A 274 -15.54 18.03 8.47
C SER A 274 -16.82 17.29 8.03
N GLU A 275 -17.11 17.25 6.71
CA GLU A 275 -18.27 16.53 6.16
C GLU A 275 -17.95 15.06 5.88
N VAL A 276 -16.65 14.69 5.79
CA VAL A 276 -16.23 13.30 5.56
C VAL A 276 -16.07 12.60 6.90
N LYS A 277 -17.09 11.83 7.27
CA LYS A 277 -17.13 11.10 8.56
C LYS A 277 -17.20 9.60 8.34
N LEU A 278 -16.67 8.86 9.32
CA LEU A 278 -16.81 7.41 9.34
C LEU A 278 -18.29 7.02 9.29
N GLN A 279 -18.63 6.14 8.36
CA GLN A 279 -19.97 5.62 8.20
C GLN A 279 -20.06 4.16 8.64
N PRO A 280 -21.24 3.70 9.10
CA PRO A 280 -21.43 2.29 9.44
C PRO A 280 -21.24 1.38 8.23
N LEU A 281 -20.47 0.31 8.40
CA LEU A 281 -20.26 -0.68 7.35
C LEU A 281 -21.51 -1.56 7.16
N GLU A 282 -21.87 -1.81 5.91
CA GLU A 282 -22.81 -2.85 5.54
C GLU A 282 -22.20 -4.25 5.74
N PRO A 283 -23.01 -5.32 5.89
CA PRO A 283 -22.50 -6.67 6.14
C PRO A 283 -21.49 -7.16 5.08
N GLU A 284 -21.75 -6.86 3.80
CA GLU A 284 -20.88 -7.24 2.68
C GLU A 284 -19.56 -6.44 2.70
N GLY A 285 -19.60 -5.17 3.13
CA GLY A 285 -18.41 -4.33 3.31
C GLY A 285 -17.54 -4.84 4.44
N ARG A 286 -18.14 -5.24 5.57
CA ARG A 286 -17.43 -5.86 6.70
C ARG A 286 -16.63 -7.08 6.25
N LYS A 287 -17.26 -7.95 5.43
CA LYS A 287 -16.60 -9.17 4.94
C LYS A 287 -15.37 -8.84 4.08
N VAL A 288 -15.48 -7.88 3.17
CA VAL A 288 -14.34 -7.45 2.35
C VAL A 288 -13.23 -6.86 3.21
N LEU A 289 -13.59 -6.07 4.23
CA LEU A 289 -12.62 -5.50 5.16
C LEU A 289 -11.94 -6.58 6.01
N GLU A 290 -12.67 -7.58 6.52
CA GLU A 290 -12.07 -8.74 7.22
C GLU A 290 -11.03 -9.47 6.36
N GLU A 291 -11.34 -9.70 5.08
CA GLU A 291 -10.41 -10.31 4.13
C GLU A 291 -9.15 -9.45 3.96
N TYR A 292 -9.29 -8.13 3.90
CA TYR A 292 -8.14 -7.22 3.79
C TYR A 292 -7.35 -7.09 5.09
N VAL A 293 -7.99 -7.10 6.26
CA VAL A 293 -7.29 -7.20 7.56
C VAL A 293 -6.40 -8.44 7.60
N ALA A 294 -6.90 -9.58 7.11
CA ALA A 294 -6.09 -10.80 7.03
C ALA A 294 -4.89 -10.65 6.08
N VAL A 295 -5.05 -9.91 4.98
CA VAL A 295 -3.96 -9.59 4.06
C VAL A 295 -2.89 -8.73 4.75
N LEU A 296 -3.27 -7.60 5.36
CA LEU A 296 -2.34 -6.73 6.10
C LEU A 296 -1.60 -7.49 7.20
N ASN A 297 -2.35 -8.26 7.99
CA ASN A 297 -1.78 -9.09 9.08
C ASN A 297 -0.79 -10.15 8.56
N GLY A 298 -0.98 -10.62 7.33
CA GLY A 298 -0.09 -11.59 6.69
C GLY A 298 1.17 -10.98 6.08
N ARG A 299 1.21 -9.69 5.75
CA ARG A 299 2.33 -9.04 5.06
C ARG A 299 3.54 -8.84 5.96
N ASP A 300 4.70 -9.23 5.47
CA ASP A 300 5.96 -8.98 6.16
C ASP A 300 6.43 -7.53 5.98
N SER A 301 6.06 -6.89 4.88
CA SER A 301 6.27 -5.44 4.69
C SER A 301 5.50 -4.63 5.75
N PHE A 302 4.29 -5.05 6.12
CA PHE A 302 3.54 -4.41 7.20
C PHE A 302 4.25 -4.54 8.55
N LEU A 303 4.70 -5.74 8.90
CA LEU A 303 5.48 -5.96 10.12
C LEU A 303 6.81 -5.19 10.09
N GLY A 304 7.48 -5.16 8.93
CA GLY A 304 8.71 -4.41 8.75
C GLY A 304 8.51 -2.89 8.91
N SER A 305 7.34 -2.35 8.54
CA SER A 305 7.00 -0.95 8.80
C SER A 305 6.76 -0.68 10.29
N VAL A 306 6.12 -1.62 11.01
CA VAL A 306 5.99 -1.51 12.47
C VAL A 306 7.37 -1.50 13.13
N TYR A 307 8.28 -2.36 12.70
CA TYR A 307 9.65 -2.39 13.19
C TYR A 307 10.41 -1.10 12.88
N TYR A 308 10.19 -0.52 11.69
CA TYR A 308 10.75 0.77 11.31
C TYR A 308 10.29 1.87 12.29
N MET A 309 8.99 1.96 12.57
CA MET A 309 8.46 2.93 13.53
C MET A 309 9.02 2.74 14.93
N MET A 310 9.10 1.50 15.42
CA MET A 310 9.72 1.23 16.74
C MET A 310 11.17 1.69 16.80
N ASN A 311 11.94 1.53 15.72
CA ASN A 311 13.32 1.98 15.64
C ASN A 311 13.41 3.52 15.60
N GLU A 312 12.54 4.19 14.83
CA GLU A 312 12.49 5.67 14.77
C GLU A 312 12.06 6.30 16.11
N ASN A 313 11.26 5.58 16.90
CA ASN A 313 10.81 5.99 18.24
C ASN A 313 11.75 5.47 19.36
N ASP A 314 13.02 5.16 19.05
CA ASP A 314 14.01 4.72 20.03
C ASP A 314 13.57 3.55 20.93
N TYR A 315 12.70 2.65 20.40
CA TYR A 315 12.15 1.48 21.12
C TYR A 315 11.36 1.83 22.39
N GLU A 316 10.63 2.93 22.37
CA GLU A 316 9.75 3.32 23.49
C GLU A 316 8.48 2.46 23.55
N ASP A 317 7.98 1.97 22.40
CA ASP A 317 6.74 1.21 22.30
C ASP A 317 6.97 -0.30 22.35
N ASP A 318 6.12 -1.03 23.09
CA ASP A 318 6.04 -2.50 22.98
C ASP A 318 5.54 -2.92 21.59
N LEU A 319 6.10 -4.01 21.04
CA LEU A 319 5.71 -4.50 19.72
C LEU A 319 4.20 -4.72 19.57
N SER A 320 3.51 -5.20 20.61
CA SER A 320 2.06 -5.40 20.55
C SER A 320 1.32 -4.08 20.39
N ASN A 321 1.76 -3.02 21.08
CA ASN A 321 1.17 -1.70 21.01
C ASN A 321 1.38 -1.08 19.63
N ALA A 322 2.63 -1.07 19.16
CA ALA A 322 2.97 -0.57 17.83
C ALA A 322 2.22 -1.32 16.71
N TYR A 323 2.12 -2.64 16.82
CA TYR A 323 1.44 -3.47 15.81
C TYR A 323 -0.06 -3.24 15.78
N TYR A 324 -0.74 -3.32 16.93
CA TYR A 324 -2.20 -3.13 16.99
C TYR A 324 -2.59 -1.69 16.70
N GLY A 325 -1.81 -0.71 17.16
CA GLY A 325 -2.00 0.70 16.83
C GLY A 325 -1.92 0.93 15.31
N SER A 326 -0.84 0.48 14.66
CA SER A 326 -0.66 0.59 13.21
C SER A 326 -1.76 -0.10 12.42
N LEU A 327 -2.21 -1.28 12.87
CA LEU A 327 -3.28 -2.01 12.21
C LEU A 327 -4.62 -1.28 12.36
N ALA A 328 -4.94 -0.79 13.57
CA ALA A 328 -6.15 -0.02 13.82
C ALA A 328 -6.21 1.26 12.99
N THR A 329 -5.12 2.02 12.96
CA THR A 329 -4.97 3.24 12.14
C THR A 329 -5.17 2.95 10.66
N SER A 330 -4.52 1.89 10.13
CA SER A 330 -4.65 1.47 8.74
C SER A 330 -6.09 1.14 8.35
N ILE A 331 -6.81 0.45 9.22
CA ILE A 331 -8.20 0.05 8.95
C ILE A 331 -9.15 1.25 9.04
N LEU A 332 -8.92 2.15 9.99
CA LEU A 332 -9.69 3.40 10.11
C LEU A 332 -9.47 4.30 8.89
N ASP A 333 -8.25 4.41 8.37
CA ASP A 333 -7.97 5.13 7.13
C ASP A 333 -8.73 4.53 5.94
N VAL A 334 -8.73 3.20 5.77
CA VAL A 334 -9.54 2.53 4.72
C VAL A 334 -11.02 2.88 4.86
N MET A 335 -11.56 2.87 6.09
CA MET A 335 -12.97 3.20 6.33
C MET A 335 -13.27 4.68 6.04
N TRP A 336 -12.35 5.57 6.39
CA TRP A 336 -12.50 6.99 6.10
C TRP A 336 -12.42 7.28 4.59
N ARG A 337 -11.46 6.67 3.87
CA ARG A 337 -11.38 6.75 2.41
C ARG A 337 -12.63 6.18 1.75
N ALA A 338 -13.26 5.16 2.31
CA ALA A 338 -14.54 4.67 1.81
C ALA A 338 -15.63 5.74 1.91
N SER A 339 -15.67 6.50 3.01
CA SER A 339 -16.60 7.62 3.18
C SER A 339 -16.30 8.77 2.20
N LEU A 340 -15.02 9.08 1.96
CA LEU A 340 -14.61 10.08 0.96
C LEU A 340 -15.05 9.69 -0.46
N LEU A 341 -14.82 8.42 -0.83
CA LEU A 341 -15.21 7.90 -2.14
C LEU A 341 -16.74 7.80 -2.27
N ASP A 342 -17.46 7.51 -1.20
CA ASP A 342 -18.92 7.55 -1.21
C ASP A 342 -19.45 8.96 -1.48
N HIS A 343 -18.84 9.97 -0.86
CA HIS A 343 -19.22 11.37 -1.09
C HIS A 343 -19.12 11.74 -2.59
N PHE A 344 -18.01 11.42 -3.26
CA PHE A 344 -17.77 11.84 -4.65
C PHE A 344 -18.37 10.90 -5.71
N PHE A 345 -18.45 9.60 -5.43
CA PHE A 345 -18.79 8.57 -6.44
C PHE A 345 -20.02 7.73 -6.08
N GLY A 346 -20.61 7.91 -4.89
CA GLY A 346 -21.76 7.11 -4.45
C GLY A 346 -21.45 5.62 -4.39
N THR A 347 -20.29 5.26 -3.83
CA THR A 347 -19.81 3.86 -3.75
C THR A 347 -20.52 3.05 -2.66
N GLY A 348 -21.05 3.72 -1.64
CA GLY A 348 -21.65 3.13 -0.44
C GLY A 348 -20.62 2.48 0.48
N MET A 349 -21.07 1.92 1.59
CA MET A 349 -20.26 1.23 2.60
C MET A 349 -20.35 -0.29 2.52
N GLY A 350 -20.82 -0.81 1.39
CA GLY A 350 -20.89 -2.24 1.07
C GLY A 350 -19.61 -2.78 0.45
N ALA A 351 -19.69 -3.98 -0.12
CA ALA A 351 -18.51 -4.64 -0.73
C ALA A 351 -17.84 -3.81 -1.82
N ARG A 352 -18.62 -3.03 -2.58
CA ARG A 352 -18.09 -2.12 -3.61
C ARG A 352 -17.27 -1.01 -2.99
N GLY A 353 -17.84 -0.25 -2.05
CA GLY A 353 -17.16 0.91 -1.47
C GLY A 353 -15.89 0.56 -0.72
N ILE A 354 -15.92 -0.53 0.07
CA ILE A 354 -14.71 -0.99 0.79
C ILE A 354 -13.63 -1.47 -0.18
N ARG A 355 -14.00 -2.16 -1.27
CA ARG A 355 -13.02 -2.52 -2.32
C ARG A 355 -12.37 -1.29 -2.94
N GLU A 356 -13.17 -0.28 -3.28
CA GLU A 356 -12.67 0.97 -3.85
C GLU A 356 -11.72 1.69 -2.89
N ALA A 357 -12.04 1.72 -1.61
CA ALA A 357 -11.20 2.29 -0.58
C ALA A 357 -9.86 1.52 -0.43
N ILE A 358 -9.89 0.19 -0.48
CA ILE A 358 -8.67 -0.62 -0.44
C ILE A 358 -7.81 -0.36 -1.69
N ILE A 359 -8.39 -0.27 -2.88
CA ILE A 359 -7.67 0.09 -4.10
C ILE A 359 -6.98 1.44 -3.98
N PHE A 360 -7.63 2.39 -3.33
CA PHE A 360 -7.05 3.72 -3.08
C PHE A 360 -5.97 3.71 -1.99
N TYR A 361 -6.16 2.93 -0.94
CA TYR A 361 -5.28 2.88 0.22
C TYR A 361 -4.00 2.05 0.00
N ASP A 362 -4.11 0.89 -0.67
CA ASP A 362 -3.04 -0.13 -0.64
C ASP A 362 -1.77 0.30 -1.39
N MET A 363 -1.88 1.23 -2.33
CA MET A 363 -0.74 1.85 -3.00
C MET A 363 0.17 2.58 -2.00
N ASP A 364 -0.42 3.40 -1.13
CA ASP A 364 0.33 4.14 -0.11
C ASP A 364 0.99 3.21 0.90
N ARG A 365 0.29 2.13 1.23
CA ARG A 365 0.76 1.21 2.27
C ARG A 365 2.03 0.45 1.88
N LEU A 366 2.17 0.10 0.61
CA LEU A 366 3.36 -0.59 0.11
C LEU A 366 4.56 0.35 -0.12
N ASP A 367 4.31 1.66 -0.21
CA ASP A 367 5.36 2.68 -0.26
C ASP A 367 5.83 3.14 1.14
N ALA A 368 5.19 2.64 2.20
CA ALA A 368 5.54 3.02 3.57
C ALA A 368 6.98 2.55 3.93
N PRO A 369 7.73 3.35 4.71
CA PRO A 369 9.05 2.97 5.19
C PRO A 369 9.03 1.63 5.93
N THR A 370 10.07 0.83 5.74
CA THR A 370 10.21 -0.50 6.34
C THR A 370 11.68 -0.82 6.59
N ILE A 371 11.99 -1.68 7.56
CA ILE A 371 13.37 -2.12 7.81
C ILE A 371 13.88 -3.18 6.81
N GLY A 372 12.97 -3.81 6.05
CA GLY A 372 13.32 -4.72 4.95
C GLY A 372 13.56 -3.99 3.64
N ALA A 373 13.65 -4.75 2.55
CA ALA A 373 13.86 -4.21 1.22
C ALA A 373 12.84 -4.75 0.21
N PHE A 374 12.36 -3.89 -0.67
CA PHE A 374 11.68 -4.30 -1.89
C PHE A 374 12.71 -4.48 -3.02
N VAL A 375 12.57 -5.58 -3.79
CA VAL A 375 13.56 -6.02 -4.80
C VAL A 375 12.92 -6.11 -6.17
#